data_d11c4ad5a31f1fe163bd39041e6365ff
#
_entry.id   d11c4ad5a31f1fe163bd39041e6365ff
#
_cell.length_a   1.000
_cell.length_b   1.000
_cell.length_c   1.000
_cell.angle_alpha   90.00
_cell.angle_beta   90.00
_cell.angle_gamma   90.00
#
_symmetry.space_group_name_H-M   'P 1'
#
loop_
_entity.id
_entity.type
_entity.pdbx_description
1 polymer ?
#
loop_
_entity_poly.entity_id
_entity_poly.type
_entity_poly.pdbx_seq_one_letter_code
_entity_poly.pdbx_strand_id
1 'polypeptide(L)'
;MDNHYFGLDYGTSNSSIAFYKNSNIIIAPNRIGERTTPSLVLFSENSKDIFIGEDVLGQNLEGSTLIYDVKRFVGLSYEQFKKRKFSEHLNYIVINDEGKPKIKVKYNGKEELYTAEQISSFIIQKIVYNAKELIKTSITKAVIAVPVHFSENQIKGICESAKGAGIEITRVINEPTAAAIAYGIGNDLIFDNSSINNNVYSSYISNYEVAPSPNEKFKIEENVMIFDLGGGTFDITLSIIYFSDWK
;
A
#
# COMPACT_ATOMS: atom_id res chain seq x y z
N MET A 1 7.50 0.48 -26.68
CA MET A 1 7.65 0.03 -25.28
C MET A 1 6.28 0.13 -24.65
N ASP A 2 5.69 -0.99 -24.27
CA ASP A 2 4.38 -0.98 -23.61
C ASP A 2 4.54 -0.30 -22.25
N ASN A 3 3.97 0.90 -22.12
CA ASN A 3 3.91 1.59 -20.83
C ASN A 3 2.94 0.83 -19.93
N HIS A 4 3.48 -0.04 -19.08
CA HIS A 4 2.66 -0.67 -18.06
C HIS A 4 2.51 0.30 -16.86
N TYR A 5 1.27 0.55 -16.46
CA TYR A 5 0.95 1.28 -15.24
C TYR A 5 0.78 0.27 -14.11
N PHE A 6 1.45 0.52 -12.99
CA PHE A 6 1.41 -0.36 -11.81
C PHE A 6 0.71 0.32 -10.65
N GLY A 7 -0.16 -0.42 -9.98
CA GLY A 7 -0.79 -0.02 -8.73
C GLY A 7 -0.36 -0.96 -7.61
N LEU A 8 0.09 -0.40 -6.49
CA LEU A 8 0.46 -1.11 -5.28
C LEU A 8 -0.61 -0.91 -4.22
N ASP A 9 -1.06 -2.01 -3.65
CA ASP A 9 -1.80 -2.06 -2.40
C ASP A 9 -0.91 -2.74 -1.34
N TYR A 10 -0.25 -1.92 -0.53
CA TYR A 10 0.54 -2.41 0.61
C TYR A 10 -0.33 -2.45 1.85
N GLY A 11 -0.94 -3.60 2.13
CA GLY A 11 -1.86 -3.80 3.24
C GLY A 11 -1.18 -4.22 4.55
N THR A 12 -1.91 -4.13 5.67
CA THR A 12 -1.44 -4.55 7.00
C THR A 12 -1.20 -6.06 7.05
N SER A 13 -2.13 -6.85 6.52
CA SER A 13 -2.06 -8.32 6.55
C SER A 13 -1.71 -8.94 5.20
N ASN A 14 -2.18 -8.33 4.10
CA ASN A 14 -1.93 -8.80 2.74
C ASN A 14 -1.63 -7.61 1.84
N SER A 15 -0.75 -7.84 0.87
CA SER A 15 -0.35 -6.85 -0.13
C SER A 15 -0.56 -7.39 -1.54
N SER A 16 -0.80 -6.51 -2.49
CA SER A 16 -0.98 -6.86 -3.89
C SER A 16 -0.39 -5.84 -4.84
N ILE A 17 -0.18 -6.25 -6.08
CA ILE A 17 0.22 -5.39 -7.19
C ILE A 17 -0.65 -5.68 -8.40
N ALA A 18 -1.17 -4.64 -9.02
CA ALA A 18 -1.92 -4.73 -10.25
C ALA A 18 -1.22 -3.98 -11.38
N PHE A 19 -1.50 -4.37 -12.61
CA PHE A 19 -1.02 -3.67 -13.80
C PHE A 19 -2.05 -3.71 -14.92
N TYR A 20 -1.94 -2.75 -15.82
CA TYR A 20 -2.81 -2.64 -16.98
C TYR A 20 -2.14 -3.25 -18.20
N LYS A 21 -2.81 -4.20 -18.84
CA LYS A 21 -2.34 -4.87 -20.05
C LYS A 21 -3.50 -5.27 -20.94
N ASN A 22 -3.42 -4.98 -22.23
CA ASN A 22 -4.44 -5.36 -23.22
C ASN A 22 -5.86 -4.94 -22.79
N SER A 23 -6.03 -3.69 -22.38
CA SER A 23 -7.32 -3.12 -21.92
C SER A 23 -7.91 -3.80 -20.67
N ASN A 24 -7.13 -4.58 -19.92
CA ASN A 24 -7.56 -5.25 -18.70
C ASN A 24 -6.64 -4.93 -17.53
N ILE A 25 -7.21 -4.88 -16.34
CA ILE A 25 -6.47 -4.83 -15.08
C ILE A 25 -6.18 -6.27 -14.65
N ILE A 26 -4.92 -6.56 -14.41
CA ILE A 26 -4.44 -7.86 -13.97
C ILE A 26 -3.78 -7.69 -12.60
N ILE A 27 -4.27 -8.43 -11.61
CA ILE A 27 -3.59 -8.54 -10.31
C ILE A 27 -2.55 -9.66 -10.45
N ALA A 28 -1.29 -9.35 -10.21
CA ALA A 28 -0.22 -10.33 -10.30
C ALA A 28 -0.37 -11.37 -9.18
N PRO A 29 -0.48 -12.66 -9.53
CA PRO A 29 -0.49 -13.72 -8.53
C PRO A 29 0.89 -13.85 -7.87
N ASN A 30 0.90 -14.31 -6.63
CA ASN A 30 2.10 -14.73 -5.96
C ASN A 30 2.57 -16.12 -6.46
N ARG A 31 3.67 -16.62 -5.90
CA ARG A 31 4.28 -17.91 -6.35
C ARG A 31 3.37 -19.13 -6.16
N ILE A 32 2.40 -19.08 -5.25
CA ILE A 32 1.42 -20.16 -5.02
C ILE A 32 0.09 -19.94 -5.76
N GLY A 33 -0.01 -18.90 -6.59
CA GLY A 33 -1.18 -18.61 -7.42
C GLY A 33 -2.23 -17.69 -6.79
N GLU A 34 -2.01 -17.21 -5.57
CA GLU A 34 -2.92 -16.31 -4.88
C GLU A 34 -2.72 -14.85 -5.34
N ARG A 35 -3.82 -14.08 -5.42
CA ARG A 35 -3.81 -12.67 -5.85
C ARG A 35 -3.26 -11.70 -4.79
N THR A 36 -3.06 -12.18 -3.57
CA THR A 36 -2.50 -11.42 -2.47
C THR A 36 -1.28 -12.13 -1.91
N THR A 37 -0.33 -11.37 -1.41
CA THR A 37 0.89 -11.84 -0.74
C THR A 37 0.78 -11.46 0.73
N PRO A 38 0.94 -12.39 1.68
CA PRO A 38 0.95 -12.06 3.10
C PRO A 38 2.00 -11.00 3.42
N SER A 39 1.63 -9.99 4.22
CA SER A 39 2.54 -8.93 4.66
C SER A 39 3.39 -9.40 5.84
N LEU A 40 4.14 -10.48 5.63
CA LEU A 40 4.95 -11.20 6.61
C LEU A 40 6.42 -11.21 6.21
N VAL A 41 7.30 -11.10 7.21
CA VAL A 41 8.75 -11.31 7.05
C VAL A 41 9.24 -12.19 8.19
N LEU A 42 9.95 -13.27 7.87
CA LEU A 42 10.54 -14.19 8.85
C LEU A 42 12.06 -14.15 8.73
N PHE A 43 12.71 -13.79 9.82
CA PHE A 43 14.16 -13.86 9.97
C PHE A 43 14.53 -15.15 10.68
N SER A 44 15.32 -16.00 10.02
CA SER A 44 15.81 -17.24 10.63
C SER A 44 17.04 -16.98 11.48
N GLU A 45 17.01 -17.44 12.75
CA GLU A 45 18.15 -17.33 13.64
C GLU A 45 19.35 -18.19 13.15
N ASN A 46 19.04 -19.34 12.54
CA ASN A 46 20.03 -20.37 12.23
C ASN A 46 20.46 -20.39 10.75
N SER A 47 19.93 -19.51 9.91
CA SER A 47 20.29 -19.42 8.51
C SER A 47 20.43 -17.95 8.05
N LYS A 48 20.95 -17.77 6.83
CA LYS A 48 21.02 -16.47 6.17
C LYS A 48 19.74 -16.17 5.37
N ASP A 49 18.68 -16.94 5.57
CA ASP A 49 17.47 -16.80 4.81
C ASP A 49 16.51 -15.81 5.49
N ILE A 50 15.94 -14.94 4.68
CA ILE A 50 14.83 -14.09 5.05
C ILE A 50 13.67 -14.53 4.17
N PHE A 51 12.61 -15.08 4.79
CA PHE A 51 11.40 -15.49 4.07
C PHE A 51 10.40 -14.36 4.07
N ILE A 52 9.75 -14.11 2.92
CA ILE A 52 8.87 -12.97 2.73
C ILE A 52 7.57 -13.43 2.07
N GLY A 53 6.45 -12.94 2.59
CA GLY A 53 5.14 -13.22 2.03
C GLY A 53 4.78 -14.69 2.13
N GLU A 54 4.37 -15.29 1.00
CA GLU A 54 3.99 -16.70 0.91
C GLU A 54 5.13 -17.68 1.22
N ASP A 55 6.39 -17.23 1.13
CA ASP A 55 7.54 -18.09 1.46
C ASP A 55 7.67 -18.35 2.97
N VAL A 56 6.98 -17.56 3.80
CA VAL A 56 6.88 -17.76 5.25
C VAL A 56 6.01 -18.97 5.58
N LEU A 57 5.04 -19.28 4.72
CA LEU A 57 4.10 -20.36 4.95
C LEU A 57 4.82 -21.72 4.93
N GLY A 58 4.64 -22.48 5.99
CA GLY A 58 5.27 -23.80 6.14
C GLY A 58 6.72 -23.77 6.69
N GLN A 59 7.26 -22.59 7.03
CA GLN A 59 8.57 -22.49 7.69
C GLN A 59 8.47 -22.85 9.18
N ASN A 60 9.58 -23.38 9.72
CA ASN A 60 9.72 -23.55 11.16
C ASN A 60 9.95 -22.19 11.82
N LEU A 61 9.10 -21.85 12.79
CA LEU A 61 9.18 -20.58 13.51
C LEU A 61 10.09 -20.65 14.74
N GLU A 62 10.52 -21.85 15.14
CA GLU A 62 11.37 -22.01 16.34
C GLU A 62 12.71 -21.30 16.17
N GLY A 63 13.05 -20.45 17.15
CA GLY A 63 14.25 -19.62 17.12
C GLY A 63 14.23 -18.48 16.09
N SER A 64 13.16 -18.33 15.30
CA SER A 64 13.02 -17.33 14.26
C SER A 64 12.22 -16.11 14.75
N THR A 65 12.37 -14.96 14.08
CA THR A 65 11.59 -13.76 14.38
C THR A 65 10.59 -13.51 13.24
N LEU A 66 9.30 -13.75 13.51
CA LEU A 66 8.22 -13.45 12.59
C LEU A 66 7.72 -12.02 12.80
N ILE A 67 7.75 -11.22 11.73
CA ILE A 67 7.34 -9.82 11.71
C ILE A 67 6.04 -9.69 10.92
N TYR A 68 5.07 -8.97 11.48
CA TYR A 68 3.75 -8.66 10.91
C TYR A 68 3.26 -7.29 11.40
N ASP A 69 2.15 -6.80 10.84
CA ASP A 69 1.50 -5.54 11.25
C ASP A 69 2.35 -4.27 11.11
N VAL A 70 3.44 -4.31 10.35
CA VAL A 70 4.44 -3.24 10.27
C VAL A 70 3.87 -1.95 9.68
N LYS A 71 2.94 -2.03 8.72
CA LYS A 71 2.27 -0.85 8.14
C LYS A 71 1.69 0.09 9.19
N ARG A 72 1.27 -0.44 10.35
CA ARG A 72 0.64 0.34 11.43
C ARG A 72 1.58 1.36 12.08
N PHE A 73 2.89 1.19 11.95
CA PHE A 73 3.87 2.08 12.59
C PHE A 73 4.97 2.61 11.68
N VAL A 74 4.84 2.41 10.36
CA VAL A 74 5.66 3.13 9.36
C VAL A 74 5.49 4.63 9.57
N GLY A 75 6.60 5.36 9.62
CA GLY A 75 6.62 6.82 9.76
C GLY A 75 6.25 7.36 11.14
N LEU A 76 6.03 6.48 12.14
CA LEU A 76 5.78 6.92 13.53
C LEU A 76 7.08 7.15 14.29
N SER A 77 7.04 8.10 15.26
CA SER A 77 8.04 8.15 16.33
C SER A 77 7.80 7.02 17.33
N TYR A 78 8.84 6.69 18.14
CA TYR A 78 8.70 5.67 19.17
C TYR A 78 7.59 5.99 20.19
N GLU A 79 7.45 7.26 20.58
CA GLU A 79 6.40 7.71 21.49
C GLU A 79 4.99 7.55 20.89
N GLN A 80 4.85 7.82 19.58
CA GLN A 80 3.58 7.58 18.88
C GLN A 80 3.27 6.07 18.80
N PHE A 81 4.27 5.25 18.49
CA PHE A 81 4.16 3.80 18.48
C PHE A 81 3.71 3.25 19.83
N LYS A 82 4.36 3.64 20.93
CA LYS A 82 4.03 3.18 22.29
C LYS A 82 2.61 3.53 22.75
N LYS A 83 2.03 4.61 22.25
CA LYS A 83 0.64 5.00 22.53
C LYS A 83 -0.40 4.14 21.80
N ARG A 84 0.02 3.33 20.85
CA ARG A 84 -0.89 2.46 20.08
C ARG A 84 -1.12 1.15 20.81
N LYS A 85 -2.37 0.79 21.10
CA LYS A 85 -2.73 -0.46 21.80
C LYS A 85 -2.16 -1.72 21.15
N PHE A 86 -2.05 -1.75 19.81
CA PHE A 86 -1.49 -2.91 19.11
C PHE A 86 -0.03 -3.19 19.48
N SER A 87 0.73 -2.18 19.94
CA SER A 87 2.13 -2.35 20.34
C SER A 87 2.33 -3.35 21.49
N GLU A 88 1.27 -3.59 22.29
CA GLU A 88 1.27 -4.52 23.41
C GLU A 88 1.03 -5.98 22.98
N HIS A 89 0.60 -6.19 21.74
CA HIS A 89 0.23 -7.51 21.20
C HIS A 89 1.22 -8.05 20.17
N LEU A 90 2.33 -7.35 19.95
CA LEU A 90 3.38 -7.82 19.04
C LEU A 90 4.19 -8.92 19.70
N ASN A 91 4.42 -10.02 18.98
CA ASN A 91 5.24 -11.15 19.45
C ASN A 91 6.74 -10.97 19.13
N TYR A 92 7.15 -9.78 18.70
CA TYR A 92 8.53 -9.40 18.46
C TYR A 92 8.88 -8.11 19.21
N ILE A 93 10.16 -7.88 19.43
CA ILE A 93 10.64 -6.76 20.24
C ILE A 93 10.81 -5.52 19.37
N VAL A 94 10.22 -4.41 19.81
CA VAL A 94 10.46 -3.08 19.23
C VAL A 94 11.12 -2.20 20.29
N ILE A 95 12.26 -1.63 19.95
CA ILE A 95 13.04 -0.77 20.83
C ILE A 95 13.01 0.69 20.38
N ASN A 96 13.34 1.58 21.28
CA ASN A 96 13.60 2.98 20.96
C ASN A 96 15.06 3.14 20.52
N ASP A 97 15.27 3.57 19.30
CA ASP A 97 16.56 3.95 18.79
C ASP A 97 16.50 5.39 18.26
N GLU A 98 17.06 6.32 18.99
CA GLU A 98 17.06 7.75 18.69
C GLU A 98 15.66 8.32 18.41
N GLY A 99 14.66 7.92 19.19
CA GLY A 99 13.27 8.37 19.03
C GLY A 99 12.46 7.66 17.94
N LYS A 100 13.05 6.67 17.26
CA LYS A 100 12.40 5.85 16.23
C LYS A 100 12.15 4.43 16.71
N PRO A 101 11.01 3.80 16.35
CA PRO A 101 10.79 2.39 16.63
C PRO A 101 11.66 1.53 15.70
N LYS A 102 12.49 0.67 16.29
CA LYS A 102 13.26 -0.34 15.55
C LYS A 102 12.89 -1.74 16.01
N ILE A 103 12.72 -2.61 15.08
CA ILE A 103 12.42 -4.03 15.28
C ILE A 103 13.73 -4.76 15.50
N LYS A 104 13.82 -5.46 16.64
CA LYS A 104 14.95 -6.30 16.97
C LYS A 104 14.69 -7.71 16.46
N VAL A 105 15.58 -8.24 15.65
CA VAL A 105 15.49 -9.58 15.09
C VAL A 105 16.72 -10.39 15.43
N LYS A 106 16.54 -11.70 15.53
CA LYS A 106 17.63 -12.67 15.54
C LYS A 106 17.79 -13.21 14.12
N TYR A 107 18.95 -12.99 13.54
CA TYR A 107 19.25 -13.33 12.17
C TYR A 107 20.68 -13.80 12.02
N ASN A 108 20.90 -15.00 11.43
CA ASN A 108 22.22 -15.57 11.19
C ASN A 108 23.13 -15.56 12.45
N GLY A 109 22.57 -15.92 13.62
CA GLY A 109 23.28 -15.95 14.89
C GLY A 109 23.61 -14.59 15.50
N LYS A 110 23.04 -13.51 14.98
CA LYS A 110 23.26 -12.13 15.45
C LYS A 110 21.95 -11.41 15.74
N GLU A 111 22.03 -10.39 16.56
CA GLU A 111 20.94 -9.44 16.73
C GLU A 111 21.11 -8.29 15.75
N GLU A 112 20.06 -8.00 14.99
CA GLU A 112 20.01 -6.89 14.04
C GLU A 112 18.77 -6.02 14.29
N LEU A 113 18.85 -4.76 13.88
CA LEU A 113 17.79 -3.78 14.04
C LEU A 113 17.30 -3.30 12.68
N TYR A 114 15.98 -3.36 12.46
CA TYR A 114 15.34 -2.90 11.24
C TYR A 114 14.31 -1.83 11.55
N THR A 115 14.21 -0.81 10.71
CA THR A 115 13.08 0.13 10.76
C THR A 115 11.84 -0.48 10.13
N ALA A 116 10.66 0.10 10.43
CA ALA A 116 9.41 -0.31 9.79
C ALA A 116 9.48 -0.17 8.26
N GLU A 117 10.14 0.86 7.77
CA GLU A 117 10.34 1.13 6.34
C GLU A 117 11.20 0.06 5.67
N GLN A 118 12.25 -0.41 6.33
CA GLN A 118 13.11 -1.50 5.82
C GLN A 118 12.35 -2.82 5.72
N ILE A 119 11.56 -3.16 6.72
CA ILE A 119 10.71 -4.38 6.69
C ILE A 119 9.65 -4.25 5.59
N SER A 120 8.99 -3.09 5.50
CA SER A 120 8.00 -2.81 4.45
C SER A 120 8.60 -2.92 3.05
N SER A 121 9.86 -2.51 2.88
CA SER A 121 10.53 -2.61 1.59
C SER A 121 10.75 -4.07 1.14
N PHE A 122 10.99 -5.01 2.07
CA PHE A 122 11.04 -6.44 1.73
C PHE A 122 9.71 -6.94 1.16
N ILE A 123 8.60 -6.56 1.78
CA ILE A 123 7.26 -6.97 1.34
C ILE A 123 6.95 -6.37 -0.04
N ILE A 124 7.20 -5.07 -0.23
CA ILE A 124 7.01 -4.40 -1.54
C ILE A 124 7.91 -5.04 -2.60
N GLN A 125 9.17 -5.33 -2.28
CA GLN A 125 10.09 -6.00 -3.19
C GLN A 125 9.56 -7.38 -3.61
N LYS A 126 8.95 -8.14 -2.68
CA LYS A 126 8.39 -9.46 -2.96
C LYS A 126 7.22 -9.39 -3.95
N ILE A 127 6.24 -8.50 -3.74
CA ILE A 127 5.10 -8.37 -4.67
C ILE A 127 5.53 -7.84 -6.04
N VAL A 128 6.51 -6.94 -6.08
CA VAL A 128 7.11 -6.46 -7.32
C VAL A 128 7.86 -7.58 -8.05
N TYR A 129 8.59 -8.42 -7.32
CA TYR A 129 9.26 -9.58 -7.90
C TYR A 129 8.25 -10.54 -8.55
N ASN A 130 7.16 -10.88 -7.85
CA ASN A 130 6.10 -11.74 -8.38
C ASN A 130 5.51 -11.17 -9.69
N ALA A 131 5.25 -9.86 -9.74
CA ALA A 131 4.77 -9.21 -10.97
C ALA A 131 5.81 -9.23 -12.11
N LYS A 132 7.09 -8.98 -11.80
CA LYS A 132 8.18 -9.04 -12.80
C LYS A 132 8.28 -10.42 -13.45
N GLU A 133 8.13 -11.47 -12.66
CA GLU A 133 8.15 -12.85 -13.17
C GLU A 133 7.01 -13.12 -14.17
N LEU A 134 5.84 -12.52 -13.95
CA LEU A 134 4.70 -12.65 -14.83
C LEU A 134 4.83 -11.85 -16.12
N ILE A 135 5.25 -10.58 -16.04
CA ILE A 135 5.30 -9.69 -17.21
C ILE A 135 6.63 -9.70 -17.95
N LYS A 136 7.69 -10.26 -17.34
CA LYS A 136 9.07 -10.29 -17.85
C LYS A 136 9.63 -8.90 -18.21
N THR A 137 9.18 -7.86 -17.46
CA THR A 137 9.61 -6.48 -17.67
C THR A 137 9.99 -5.86 -16.31
N SER A 138 10.94 -4.93 -16.29
CA SER A 138 11.31 -4.23 -15.07
C SER A 138 10.20 -3.26 -14.65
N ILE A 139 9.92 -3.24 -13.34
CA ILE A 139 8.99 -2.32 -12.70
C ILE A 139 9.84 -1.33 -11.91
N THR A 140 9.74 -0.05 -12.22
CA THR A 140 10.51 1.02 -11.56
C THR A 140 9.62 2.13 -11.01
N LYS A 141 8.36 2.20 -11.45
CA LYS A 141 7.40 3.23 -11.08
C LYS A 141 6.04 2.62 -10.77
N ALA A 142 5.34 3.16 -9.77
CA ALA A 142 3.99 2.74 -9.41
C ALA A 142 3.19 3.86 -8.77
N VAL A 143 1.87 3.69 -8.73
CA VAL A 143 0.94 4.40 -7.85
C VAL A 143 0.74 3.55 -6.60
N ILE A 144 0.59 4.14 -5.42
CA ILE A 144 0.33 3.41 -4.18
C ILE A 144 -0.92 3.90 -3.48
N ALA A 145 -1.73 2.97 -2.96
CA ALA A 145 -2.87 3.27 -2.13
C ALA A 145 -2.45 3.38 -0.66
N VAL A 146 -3.03 4.36 0.05
CA VAL A 146 -2.79 4.59 1.49
C VAL A 146 -4.11 4.88 2.21
N PRO A 147 -4.22 4.55 3.52
CA PRO A 147 -5.37 4.92 4.33
C PRO A 147 -5.58 6.43 4.40
N VAL A 148 -6.84 6.87 4.42
CA VAL A 148 -7.21 8.31 4.48
C VAL A 148 -6.62 9.01 5.69
N HIS A 149 -6.54 8.32 6.83
CA HIS A 149 -6.08 8.87 8.10
C HIS A 149 -4.55 8.89 8.29
N PHE A 150 -3.78 8.48 7.26
CA PHE A 150 -2.32 8.53 7.35
C PHE A 150 -1.83 9.98 7.40
N SER A 151 -0.90 10.23 8.35
CA SER A 151 -0.18 11.49 8.42
C SER A 151 0.85 11.61 7.28
N GLU A 152 1.31 12.81 7.01
CA GLU A 152 2.38 13.07 6.03
C GLU A 152 3.63 12.22 6.28
N ASN A 153 4.02 12.05 7.56
CA ASN A 153 5.16 11.23 7.93
C ASN A 153 4.94 9.75 7.60
N GLN A 154 3.71 9.23 7.78
CA GLN A 154 3.37 7.87 7.42
C GLN A 154 3.37 7.68 5.90
N ILE A 155 2.81 8.62 5.14
CA ILE A 155 2.84 8.60 3.67
C ILE A 155 4.29 8.65 3.18
N LYS A 156 5.12 9.53 3.75
CA LYS A 156 6.55 9.59 3.44
C LYS A 156 7.27 8.29 3.74
N GLY A 157 7.01 7.66 4.89
CA GLY A 157 7.57 6.37 5.25
C GLY A 157 7.19 5.25 4.28
N ILE A 158 5.93 5.23 3.79
CA ILE A 158 5.48 4.30 2.74
C ILE A 158 6.24 4.53 1.43
N CYS A 159 6.41 5.79 1.01
CA CYS A 159 7.19 6.13 -0.19
C CYS A 159 8.67 5.74 -0.03
N GLU A 160 9.25 5.93 1.14
CA GLU A 160 10.62 5.49 1.46
C GLU A 160 10.75 3.96 1.41
N SER A 161 9.74 3.23 1.90
CA SER A 161 9.67 1.76 1.80
C SER A 161 9.66 1.30 0.34
N ALA A 162 8.85 1.93 -0.51
CA ALA A 162 8.80 1.62 -1.94
C ALA A 162 10.14 1.95 -2.64
N LYS A 163 10.77 3.07 -2.27
CA LYS A 163 12.10 3.45 -2.76
C LYS A 163 13.15 2.42 -2.35
N GLY A 164 13.11 1.92 -1.12
CA GLY A 164 13.97 0.82 -0.64
C GLY A 164 13.79 -0.47 -1.44
N ALA A 165 12.61 -0.71 -1.98
CA ALA A 165 12.31 -1.80 -2.91
C ALA A 165 12.69 -1.50 -4.38
N GLY A 166 13.26 -0.34 -4.68
CA GLY A 166 13.64 0.08 -6.03
C GLY A 166 12.48 0.64 -6.86
N ILE A 167 11.39 1.09 -6.22
CA ILE A 167 10.19 1.61 -6.88
C ILE A 167 10.03 3.10 -6.56
N GLU A 168 9.92 3.92 -7.60
CA GLU A 168 9.51 5.32 -7.50
C GLU A 168 7.99 5.39 -7.44
N ILE A 169 7.45 5.97 -6.36
CA ILE A 169 6.01 6.25 -6.26
C ILE A 169 5.73 7.56 -7.00
N THR A 170 5.03 7.46 -8.11
CA THR A 170 4.67 8.61 -8.95
C THR A 170 3.42 9.33 -8.43
N ARG A 171 2.56 8.62 -7.70
CA ARG A 171 1.34 9.15 -7.11
C ARG A 171 0.88 8.32 -5.92
N VAL A 172 0.31 9.01 -4.93
CA VAL A 172 -0.38 8.41 -3.80
C VAL A 172 -1.88 8.63 -3.98
N ILE A 173 -2.70 7.62 -3.71
CA ILE A 173 -4.16 7.67 -3.75
C ILE A 173 -4.70 7.13 -2.43
N ASN A 174 -5.85 7.63 -1.98
CA ASN A 174 -6.51 7.05 -0.80
C ASN A 174 -7.16 5.69 -1.14
N GLU A 175 -7.06 4.72 -0.24
CA GLU A 175 -7.63 3.38 -0.40
C GLU A 175 -9.11 3.39 -0.78
N PRO A 176 -10.01 4.13 -0.10
CA PRO A 176 -11.42 4.17 -0.50
C PRO A 176 -11.63 4.83 -1.88
N THR A 177 -10.81 5.83 -2.25
CA THR A 177 -10.88 6.43 -3.58
C THR A 177 -10.49 5.43 -4.66
N ALA A 178 -9.44 4.63 -4.41
CA ALA A 178 -9.03 3.56 -5.32
C ALA A 178 -10.13 2.50 -5.47
N ALA A 179 -10.77 2.11 -4.37
CA ALA A 179 -11.91 1.19 -4.37
C ALA A 179 -13.09 1.74 -5.18
N ALA A 180 -13.48 3.00 -4.96
CA ALA A 180 -14.57 3.65 -5.70
C ALA A 180 -14.31 3.61 -7.21
N ILE A 181 -13.10 3.98 -7.64
CA ILE A 181 -12.72 3.94 -9.06
C ILE A 181 -12.77 2.51 -9.61
N ALA A 182 -12.29 1.52 -8.84
CA ALA A 182 -12.29 0.12 -9.27
C ALA A 182 -13.69 -0.46 -9.44
N TYR A 183 -14.67 0.00 -8.66
CA TYR A 183 -16.09 -0.36 -8.79
C TYR A 183 -16.83 0.43 -9.87
N GLY A 184 -16.12 1.29 -10.62
CA GLY A 184 -16.70 2.01 -11.76
C GLY A 184 -17.47 3.25 -11.37
N ILE A 185 -17.35 3.73 -10.14
CA ILE A 185 -17.96 4.97 -9.71
C ILE A 185 -17.30 6.12 -10.48
N GLY A 186 -18.08 6.86 -11.26
CA GLY A 186 -17.59 7.90 -12.18
C GLY A 186 -17.13 7.38 -13.54
N ASN A 187 -17.35 6.11 -13.88
CA ASN A 187 -16.95 5.53 -15.18
C ASN A 187 -17.61 6.21 -16.39
N ASP A 188 -18.83 6.72 -16.26
CA ASP A 188 -19.52 7.46 -17.34
C ASP A 188 -18.77 8.73 -17.74
N LEU A 189 -17.91 9.25 -16.87
CA LEU A 189 -17.02 10.39 -17.10
C LEU A 189 -15.62 10.00 -17.63
N ILE A 190 -15.22 8.74 -17.43
CA ILE A 190 -13.84 8.29 -17.70
C ILE A 190 -13.70 7.67 -19.09
N PHE A 191 -14.77 7.13 -19.67
CA PHE A 191 -14.72 6.31 -20.89
C PHE A 191 -15.39 6.90 -22.13
N ASP A 192 -15.74 8.18 -22.12
CA ASP A 192 -15.94 8.85 -23.41
C ASP A 192 -14.57 9.02 -24.08
N ASN A 193 -14.22 8.03 -24.91
CA ASN A 193 -12.95 7.92 -25.62
C ASN A 193 -12.68 9.10 -26.60
N SER A 194 -13.56 10.09 -26.69
CA SER A 194 -13.41 11.25 -27.56
C SER A 194 -12.72 12.44 -26.91
N SER A 195 -12.47 12.42 -25.58
CA SER A 195 -11.96 13.58 -24.83
C SER A 195 -11.00 13.20 -23.71
N ILE A 196 -9.98 12.36 -23.97
CA ILE A 196 -8.89 12.14 -22.99
C ILE A 196 -8.01 13.40 -22.99
N ASN A 197 -8.47 14.45 -22.35
CA ASN A 197 -7.60 15.52 -21.88
C ASN A 197 -6.99 15.05 -20.54
N ASN A 198 -5.67 14.81 -20.55
CA ASN A 198 -4.85 14.37 -19.42
C ASN A 198 -4.97 15.24 -18.15
N ASN A 199 -5.72 16.33 -18.19
CA ASN A 199 -5.89 17.29 -17.08
C ASN A 199 -7.00 16.91 -16.09
N VAL A 200 -7.97 16.06 -16.45
CA VAL A 200 -9.07 15.70 -15.56
C VAL A 200 -8.59 14.81 -14.42
N TYR A 201 -7.65 13.90 -14.70
CA TYR A 201 -7.05 13.03 -13.67
C TYR A 201 -6.25 13.78 -12.59
N SER A 202 -5.66 14.94 -12.93
CA SER A 202 -4.84 15.69 -11.97
C SER A 202 -5.67 16.42 -10.91
N SER A 203 -6.91 16.82 -11.22
CA SER A 203 -7.76 17.60 -10.31
C SER A 203 -8.41 16.75 -9.22
N TYR A 204 -8.72 15.47 -9.48
CA TYR A 204 -9.35 14.60 -8.49
C TYR A 204 -8.40 14.02 -7.43
N ILE A 205 -7.11 14.01 -7.69
CA ILE A 205 -6.14 13.33 -6.84
C ILE A 205 -5.22 14.33 -6.09
N SER A 206 -5.17 15.59 -6.51
CA SER A 206 -4.26 16.59 -5.92
C SER A 206 -4.87 17.50 -4.87
N ASN A 207 -6.19 17.52 -4.68
CA ASN A 207 -6.82 18.46 -3.76
C ASN A 207 -7.71 17.74 -2.74
N TYR A 208 -7.18 17.56 -1.56
CA TYR A 208 -7.95 17.69 -0.34
C TYR A 208 -8.57 19.09 -0.36
N GLU A 209 -9.91 19.16 -0.30
CA GLU A 209 -10.67 20.37 -0.04
C GLU A 209 -10.48 21.54 -1.01
N VAL A 210 -11.01 21.43 -2.21
CA VAL A 210 -11.63 22.61 -2.79
C VAL A 210 -13.13 22.42 -2.70
N ALA A 211 -13.73 22.96 -1.65
CA ALA A 211 -15.14 23.20 -1.66
C ALA A 211 -15.44 24.00 -2.95
N PRO A 212 -16.44 23.58 -3.74
CA PRO A 212 -16.80 24.30 -4.96
C PRO A 212 -17.05 25.76 -4.63
N SER A 213 -16.67 26.65 -5.55
CA SER A 213 -16.93 28.07 -5.34
C SER A 213 -18.44 28.28 -5.21
N PRO A 214 -18.90 29.26 -4.40
CA PRO A 214 -20.34 29.47 -4.15
C PRO A 214 -21.20 29.71 -5.40
N ASN A 215 -20.58 29.92 -6.54
CA ASN A 215 -21.24 30.23 -7.81
C ASN A 215 -21.30 29.08 -8.82
N GLU A 216 -20.73 27.92 -8.50
CA GLU A 216 -20.79 26.75 -9.37
C GLU A 216 -22.01 25.89 -9.01
N LYS A 217 -22.88 25.65 -9.99
CA LYS A 217 -24.01 24.73 -9.84
C LYS A 217 -23.51 23.31 -10.03
N PHE A 218 -23.24 22.63 -8.92
CA PHE A 218 -22.99 21.20 -8.94
C PHE A 218 -24.30 20.44 -8.77
N LYS A 219 -24.48 19.39 -9.54
CA LYS A 219 -25.53 18.41 -9.30
C LYS A 219 -24.93 17.30 -8.44
N ILE A 220 -25.47 17.08 -7.24
CA ILE A 220 -25.13 15.90 -6.42
C ILE A 220 -25.82 14.73 -7.10
N GLU A 221 -25.05 13.76 -7.57
CA GLU A 221 -25.64 12.59 -8.22
C GLU A 221 -25.64 11.36 -7.36
N GLU A 222 -24.58 11.11 -6.55
CA GLU A 222 -24.50 9.90 -5.72
C GLU A 222 -23.81 10.12 -4.38
N ASN A 223 -24.35 9.46 -3.34
CA ASN A 223 -23.69 9.24 -2.08
C ASN A 223 -23.16 7.80 -2.05
N VAL A 224 -21.86 7.63 -1.87
CA VAL A 224 -21.21 6.33 -1.85
C VAL A 224 -20.63 6.05 -0.49
N MET A 225 -20.96 4.88 0.06
CA MET A 225 -20.36 4.38 1.29
C MET A 225 -19.44 3.22 0.96
N ILE A 226 -18.20 3.33 1.40
CA ILE A 226 -17.17 2.32 1.20
C ILE A 226 -16.85 1.70 2.56
N PHE A 227 -17.04 0.38 2.66
CA PHE A 227 -16.66 -0.42 3.80
C PHE A 227 -15.34 -1.13 3.47
N ASP A 228 -14.28 -0.75 4.17
CA ASP A 228 -12.99 -1.40 4.06
C ASP A 228 -12.71 -2.18 5.36
N LEU A 229 -12.92 -3.50 5.31
CA LEU A 229 -12.63 -4.41 6.41
C LEU A 229 -11.36 -5.19 6.09
N GLY A 230 -10.24 -4.64 6.51
CA GLY A 230 -8.93 -5.26 6.38
C GLY A 230 -8.60 -6.23 7.53
N GLY A 231 -7.42 -6.87 7.45
CA GLY A 231 -6.95 -7.78 8.50
C GLY A 231 -6.55 -7.10 9.81
N GLY A 232 -6.44 -5.78 9.84
CA GLY A 232 -6.02 -5.03 11.02
C GLY A 232 -6.78 -3.74 11.27
N THR A 233 -7.52 -3.24 10.29
CA THR A 233 -8.33 -2.01 10.37
C THR A 233 -9.70 -2.25 9.78
N PHE A 234 -10.65 -1.46 10.25
CA PHE A 234 -11.98 -1.33 9.66
C PHE A 234 -12.25 0.15 9.44
N ASP A 235 -12.37 0.53 8.19
CA ASP A 235 -12.60 1.91 7.79
C ASP A 235 -13.95 2.04 7.06
N ILE A 236 -14.73 3.06 7.41
CA ILE A 236 -15.95 3.44 6.71
C ILE A 236 -15.74 4.82 6.14
N THR A 237 -15.87 4.95 4.83
CA THR A 237 -15.76 6.22 4.13
C THR A 237 -17.08 6.57 3.46
N LEU A 238 -17.58 7.77 3.74
CA LEU A 238 -18.70 8.38 3.02
C LEU A 238 -18.11 9.35 2.00
N SER A 239 -18.43 9.13 0.74
CA SER A 239 -18.03 10.00 -0.37
C SER A 239 -19.27 10.58 -1.03
N ILE A 240 -19.21 11.87 -1.34
CA ILE A 240 -20.22 12.55 -2.13
C ILE A 240 -19.58 12.84 -3.49
N ILE A 241 -20.18 12.33 -4.54
CA ILE A 241 -19.70 12.54 -5.90
C ILE A 241 -20.48 13.70 -6.52
N TYR A 242 -19.73 14.71 -6.94
CA TYR A 242 -20.28 15.88 -7.62
C TYR A 242 -19.94 15.78 -9.10
N PHE A 243 -20.92 15.92 -9.92
CA PHE A 243 -20.73 16.06 -11.37
C PHE A 243 -20.98 17.51 -11.76
N SER A 244 -20.08 18.08 -12.54
CA SER A 244 -20.27 19.40 -13.16
C SER A 244 -20.57 19.21 -14.63
N ASP A 245 -21.66 19.80 -15.12
CA ASP A 245 -21.90 19.92 -16.55
C ASP A 245 -20.87 20.90 -17.16
N TRP A 246 -19.79 20.38 -17.69
CA TRP A 246 -18.91 21.16 -18.56
C TRP A 246 -19.56 21.19 -19.96
N LYS A 247 -20.04 22.36 -20.36
CA LYS A 247 -20.36 22.65 -21.74
C LYS A 247 -19.16 23.22 -22.46
#